data_e0aae6eb8099561b3c76b89388b69986
#
_entry.id   e0aae6eb8099561b3c76b89388b69986
#
_cell.length_a   1.000
_cell.length_b   1.000
_cell.length_c   1.000
_cell.angle_alpha   90.00
_cell.angle_beta   90.00
_cell.angle_gamma   90.00
#
_symmetry.space_group_name_H-M   'P 1'
#
loop_
_entity.id
_entity.type
_entity.pdbx_description
1 polymer ?
#
loop_
_entity_poly.entity_id
_entity_poly.type
_entity_poly.pdbx_seq_one_letter_code
_entity_poly.pdbx_strand_id
1 'polypeptide(L)'
;MITLQEIVKKNKEARRAGIYSCCSANEDVIRAALIRARKTGTPALIESTSNQVNQLGGYTGMTPFDFADFVRRLAEENAVPWEQVIVGGDHLGPLPWVDCEEEEALVNAEELVRECVLAGYKKIHLDTSMRVASDDPAKPFMTKTCAERGARLCRAAEDAYAQYKESHPEAPELVYVIGSEVPVPGGDFNAGEMGVTTADDAYNTIRIYREEFERLGLEEAFGRVVAIVVEMGVEFHEFRIDEYD
;
A
#
# COMPACT_ATOMS: atom_id res chain seq x y z
N MET A 1 -10.23 -15.94 -11.63
CA MET A 1 -10.49 -14.73 -10.79
C MET A 1 -9.93 -13.49 -11.46
N ILE A 2 -10.54 -12.31 -11.29
CA ILE A 2 -10.00 -11.05 -11.82
C ILE A 2 -8.89 -10.57 -10.89
N THR A 3 -7.67 -10.37 -11.42
CA THR A 3 -6.53 -9.81 -10.70
C THR A 3 -6.60 -8.27 -10.64
N LEU A 4 -5.83 -7.64 -9.75
CA LEU A 4 -5.72 -6.17 -9.72
C LEU A 4 -5.20 -5.61 -11.05
N GLN A 5 -4.22 -6.27 -11.68
CA GLN A 5 -3.72 -5.90 -12.99
C GLN A 5 -4.81 -5.92 -14.07
N GLU A 6 -5.69 -6.94 -14.06
CA GLU A 6 -6.83 -7.00 -15.00
C GLU A 6 -7.86 -5.91 -14.74
N ILE A 7 -8.10 -5.53 -13.47
CA ILE A 7 -8.99 -4.41 -13.12
C ILE A 7 -8.42 -3.10 -13.68
N VAL A 8 -7.12 -2.85 -13.46
CA VAL A 8 -6.42 -1.67 -13.99
C VAL A 8 -6.47 -1.65 -15.52
N LYS A 9 -6.21 -2.79 -16.17
CA LYS A 9 -6.31 -2.90 -17.63
C LYS A 9 -7.71 -2.57 -18.13
N LYS A 10 -8.74 -3.15 -17.53
CA LYS A 10 -10.15 -2.85 -17.86
C LYS A 10 -10.49 -1.38 -17.65
N ASN A 11 -9.99 -0.76 -16.57
CA ASN A 11 -10.20 0.66 -16.31
C ASN A 11 -9.61 1.52 -17.45
N LYS A 12 -8.36 1.22 -17.87
CA LYS A 12 -7.70 1.96 -18.96
C LYS A 12 -8.40 1.80 -20.30
N GLU A 13 -8.95 0.62 -20.58
CA GLU A 13 -9.64 0.32 -21.85
C GLU A 13 -11.06 0.90 -21.90
N ALA A 14 -11.84 0.79 -20.83
CA ALA A 14 -13.27 1.11 -20.79
C ALA A 14 -13.67 2.21 -19.81
N ARG A 15 -12.75 2.68 -18.96
CA ARG A 15 -12.98 3.68 -17.89
C ARG A 15 -14.15 3.34 -16.94
N ARG A 16 -14.40 2.04 -16.69
CA ARG A 16 -15.56 1.56 -15.93
C ARG A 16 -15.27 0.50 -14.89
N ALA A 17 -13.99 0.15 -14.69
CA ALA A 17 -13.58 -0.84 -13.71
C ALA A 17 -12.81 -0.17 -12.58
N GLY A 18 -13.06 -0.60 -11.36
CA GLY A 18 -12.34 -0.16 -10.16
C GLY A 18 -12.54 -1.15 -9.05
N ILE A 19 -11.74 -1.03 -8.02
CA ILE A 19 -11.88 -1.76 -6.77
C ILE A 19 -11.64 -0.75 -5.63
N TYR A 20 -12.44 -0.84 -4.58
CA TYR A 20 -12.15 -0.08 -3.38
C TYR A 20 -11.23 -0.89 -2.46
N SER A 21 -10.36 -0.20 -1.76
CA SER A 21 -9.56 -0.75 -0.69
C SER A 21 -10.34 -0.67 0.63
N CYS A 22 -10.52 -1.81 1.29
CA CYS A 22 -11.04 -1.87 2.64
C CYS A 22 -9.87 -1.94 3.61
N CYS A 23 -9.26 -0.78 3.90
CA CYS A 23 -8.16 -0.65 4.84
C CYS A 23 -8.72 -0.58 6.26
N SER A 24 -8.86 -1.74 6.91
CA SER A 24 -9.44 -1.84 8.25
C SER A 24 -9.06 -3.14 8.94
N ALA A 25 -8.82 -3.07 10.24
CA ALA A 25 -8.70 -4.23 11.13
C ALA A 25 -9.98 -4.48 11.97
N ASN A 26 -11.05 -3.73 11.70
CA ASN A 26 -12.34 -3.92 12.39
C ASN A 26 -13.12 -5.08 11.74
N GLU A 27 -13.52 -6.04 12.56
CA GLU A 27 -14.21 -7.25 12.13
C GLU A 27 -15.50 -6.97 11.36
N ASP A 28 -16.34 -6.02 11.82
CA ASP A 28 -17.63 -5.73 11.18
C ASP A 28 -17.43 -5.05 9.81
N VAL A 29 -16.42 -4.19 9.68
CA VAL A 29 -16.07 -3.52 8.43
C VAL A 29 -15.59 -4.54 7.39
N ILE A 30 -14.69 -5.46 7.81
CA ILE A 30 -14.19 -6.53 6.94
C ILE A 30 -15.34 -7.47 6.53
N ARG A 31 -16.21 -7.87 7.47
CA ARG A 31 -17.41 -8.69 7.18
C ARG A 31 -18.31 -8.02 6.14
N ALA A 32 -18.57 -6.72 6.29
CA ALA A 32 -19.40 -5.98 5.34
C ALA A 32 -18.79 -5.98 3.93
N ALA A 33 -17.46 -5.77 3.82
CA ALA A 33 -16.73 -5.85 2.56
C ALA A 33 -16.81 -7.24 1.91
N LEU A 34 -16.60 -8.30 2.70
CA LEU A 34 -16.68 -9.69 2.26
C LEU A 34 -18.09 -10.07 1.80
N ILE A 35 -19.13 -9.71 2.57
CA ILE A 35 -20.54 -9.97 2.21
C ILE A 35 -20.89 -9.24 0.90
N ARG A 36 -20.41 -7.99 0.74
CA ARG A 36 -20.61 -7.25 -0.51
C ARG A 36 -19.94 -7.96 -1.69
N ALA A 37 -18.67 -8.35 -1.53
CA ALA A 37 -17.91 -9.05 -2.56
C ALA A 37 -18.64 -10.33 -3.02
N ARG A 38 -19.13 -11.15 -2.07
CA ARG A 38 -19.94 -12.33 -2.36
C ARG A 38 -21.20 -12.00 -3.15
N LYS A 39 -21.96 -10.96 -2.73
CA LYS A 39 -23.21 -10.56 -3.38
C LYS A 39 -23.01 -10.05 -4.80
N THR A 40 -21.89 -9.39 -5.08
CA THR A 40 -21.62 -8.77 -6.37
C THR A 40 -20.77 -9.64 -7.30
N GLY A 41 -20.16 -10.71 -6.77
CA GLY A 41 -19.18 -11.53 -7.51
C GLY A 41 -17.87 -10.79 -7.82
N THR A 42 -17.58 -9.68 -7.11
CA THR A 42 -16.36 -8.89 -7.29
C THR A 42 -15.30 -9.28 -6.25
N PRO A 43 -14.01 -9.07 -6.51
CA PRO A 43 -12.99 -9.27 -5.49
C PRO A 43 -13.19 -8.35 -4.28
N ALA A 44 -12.78 -8.83 -3.09
CA ALA A 44 -12.61 -8.02 -1.90
C ALA A 44 -11.12 -7.72 -1.72
N LEU A 45 -10.73 -6.45 -1.73
CA LEU A 45 -9.38 -6.01 -1.35
C LEU A 45 -9.44 -5.57 0.12
N ILE A 46 -8.81 -6.36 1.00
CA ILE A 46 -8.74 -6.11 2.44
C ILE A 46 -7.30 -5.77 2.79
N GLU A 47 -7.09 -4.66 3.44
CA GLU A 47 -5.76 -4.13 3.70
C GLU A 47 -5.55 -3.75 5.16
N SER A 48 -4.29 -3.76 5.58
CA SER A 48 -3.83 -3.22 6.86
C SER A 48 -2.67 -2.25 6.66
N THR A 49 -2.60 -1.22 7.51
CA THR A 49 -1.46 -0.30 7.55
C THR A 49 -0.35 -0.84 8.45
N SER A 50 0.87 -0.28 8.29
CA SER A 50 2.03 -0.56 9.16
C SER A 50 1.76 -0.30 10.65
N ASN A 51 0.91 0.67 10.98
CA ASN A 51 0.52 0.95 12.36
C ASN A 51 -0.50 -0.05 12.92
N GLN A 52 -1.37 -0.57 12.06
CA GLN A 52 -2.38 -1.57 12.46
C GLN A 52 -1.74 -2.92 12.73
N VAL A 53 -0.87 -3.36 11.82
CA VAL A 53 -0.31 -4.71 11.75
C VAL A 53 1.15 -4.61 11.35
N ASN A 54 2.04 -5.16 12.15
CA ASN A 54 3.46 -5.26 11.82
C ASN A 54 4.09 -6.45 12.56
N GLN A 55 5.37 -6.73 12.33
CA GLN A 55 6.09 -7.83 12.97
C GLN A 55 6.08 -7.79 14.51
N LEU A 56 5.80 -6.63 15.10
CA LEU A 56 5.69 -6.42 16.55
C LEU A 56 4.22 -6.40 17.03
N GLY A 57 3.26 -6.61 16.13
CA GLY A 57 1.82 -6.65 16.42
C GLY A 57 1.05 -5.37 16.11
N GLY A 58 1.72 -4.25 15.88
CA GLY A 58 1.05 -2.95 15.70
C GLY A 58 0.11 -2.61 16.86
N TYR A 59 -0.85 -1.67 16.66
CA TYR A 59 -1.81 -1.36 17.71
C TYR A 59 -2.94 -2.40 17.85
N THR A 60 -3.08 -3.31 16.89
CA THR A 60 -4.09 -4.38 16.95
C THR A 60 -3.61 -5.62 17.70
N GLY A 61 -2.30 -5.76 17.91
CA GLY A 61 -1.67 -6.96 18.45
C GLY A 61 -1.48 -8.06 17.40
N MET A 62 -1.73 -7.79 16.12
CA MET A 62 -1.62 -8.77 15.03
C MET A 62 -0.32 -8.59 14.24
N THR A 63 0.37 -9.70 13.99
CA THR A 63 1.39 -9.80 12.94
C THR A 63 0.73 -9.91 11.55
N PRO A 64 1.47 -9.74 10.44
CA PRO A 64 0.92 -9.96 9.10
C PRO A 64 0.28 -11.34 8.90
N PHE A 65 0.86 -12.38 9.50
CA PHE A 65 0.29 -13.74 9.49
C PHE A 65 -1.05 -13.81 10.25
N ASP A 66 -1.10 -13.22 11.46
CA ASP A 66 -2.33 -13.17 12.24
C ASP A 66 -3.45 -12.45 11.50
N PHE A 67 -3.12 -11.33 10.83
CA PHE A 67 -4.10 -10.59 10.05
C PHE A 67 -4.60 -11.38 8.83
N ALA A 68 -3.71 -12.05 8.11
CA ALA A 68 -4.10 -12.89 6.98
C ALA A 68 -5.03 -14.04 7.43
N ASP A 69 -4.73 -14.69 8.55
CA ASP A 69 -5.57 -15.74 9.13
C ASP A 69 -6.90 -15.17 9.65
N PHE A 70 -6.88 -13.99 10.26
CA PHE A 70 -8.09 -13.29 10.69
C PHE A 70 -9.03 -13.01 9.52
N VAL A 71 -8.51 -12.47 8.41
CA VAL A 71 -9.30 -12.22 7.19
C VAL A 71 -9.81 -13.53 6.58
N ARG A 72 -8.99 -14.60 6.58
CA ARG A 72 -9.37 -15.93 6.08
C ARG A 72 -10.53 -16.50 6.87
N ARG A 73 -10.45 -16.46 8.19
CA ARG A 73 -11.54 -16.90 9.09
C ARG A 73 -12.83 -16.15 8.79
N LEU A 74 -12.78 -14.83 8.64
CA LEU A 74 -13.95 -14.01 8.30
C LEU A 74 -14.52 -14.35 6.92
N ALA A 75 -13.68 -14.64 5.94
CA ALA A 75 -14.11 -15.07 4.61
C ALA A 75 -14.86 -16.42 4.68
N GLU A 76 -14.33 -17.40 5.40
CA GLU A 76 -14.96 -18.71 5.62
C GLU A 76 -16.32 -18.58 6.32
N GLU A 77 -16.40 -17.83 7.43
CA GLU A 77 -17.63 -17.58 8.17
C GLU A 77 -18.73 -16.92 7.31
N ASN A 78 -18.34 -16.14 6.31
CA ASN A 78 -19.26 -15.46 5.40
C ASN A 78 -19.45 -16.18 4.05
N ALA A 79 -18.94 -17.40 3.91
CA ALA A 79 -18.98 -18.21 2.69
C ALA A 79 -18.44 -17.45 1.45
N VAL A 80 -17.32 -16.77 1.62
CA VAL A 80 -16.57 -16.10 0.55
C VAL A 80 -15.39 -16.98 0.17
N PRO A 81 -15.27 -17.42 -1.09
CA PRO A 81 -14.12 -18.18 -1.54
C PRO A 81 -12.82 -17.37 -1.34
N TRP A 82 -11.77 -18.01 -0.79
CA TRP A 82 -10.50 -17.32 -0.54
C TRP A 82 -9.90 -16.71 -1.80
N GLU A 83 -10.12 -17.35 -2.94
CA GLU A 83 -9.70 -16.84 -4.25
C GLU A 83 -10.37 -15.50 -4.61
N GLN A 84 -11.46 -15.13 -3.97
CA GLN A 84 -12.12 -13.84 -4.17
C GLN A 84 -11.56 -12.76 -3.25
N VAL A 85 -10.67 -13.12 -2.31
CA VAL A 85 -10.05 -12.20 -1.36
C VAL A 85 -8.63 -11.85 -1.81
N ILE A 86 -8.33 -10.57 -1.81
CA ILE A 86 -6.99 -10.02 -2.01
C ILE A 86 -6.60 -9.38 -0.67
N VAL A 87 -5.60 -9.94 -0.02
CA VAL A 87 -4.99 -9.28 1.15
C VAL A 87 -3.89 -8.37 0.66
N GLY A 88 -3.85 -7.15 1.17
CA GLY A 88 -2.87 -6.14 0.80
C GLY A 88 -2.34 -5.36 2.00
N GLY A 89 -1.21 -4.73 1.79
CA GLY A 89 -0.65 -3.75 2.71
C GLY A 89 -0.90 -2.35 2.19
N ASP A 90 -1.30 -1.47 3.08
CA ASP A 90 -1.49 -0.06 2.84
C ASP A 90 -0.54 0.73 3.72
N HIS A 91 0.10 1.79 3.19
CA HIS A 91 1.13 2.54 3.90
C HIS A 91 2.21 1.66 4.56
N LEU A 92 2.75 0.68 3.79
CA LEU A 92 3.86 -0.14 4.28
C LEU A 92 5.18 0.63 4.13
N GLY A 93 5.75 1.00 5.26
CA GLY A 93 6.94 1.81 5.30
C GLY A 93 7.40 2.10 6.73
N PRO A 94 8.33 3.05 6.91
CA PRO A 94 8.97 3.32 8.20
C PRO A 94 8.11 4.11 9.19
N LEU A 95 6.84 4.40 8.91
CA LEU A 95 5.98 5.24 9.76
C LEU A 95 5.97 4.83 11.26
N PRO A 96 5.92 3.54 11.63
CA PRO A 96 5.98 3.15 13.04
C PRO A 96 7.34 3.41 13.72
N TRP A 97 8.38 3.71 12.94
CA TRP A 97 9.77 3.85 13.40
C TRP A 97 10.38 5.20 12.99
N VAL A 98 9.57 6.24 12.80
CA VAL A 98 10.05 7.58 12.39
C VAL A 98 10.99 8.22 13.40
N ASP A 99 10.92 7.82 14.66
CA ASP A 99 11.80 8.28 15.73
C ASP A 99 13.20 7.58 15.73
N CYS A 100 13.41 6.60 14.83
CA CYS A 100 14.68 5.92 14.65
C CYS A 100 15.54 6.60 13.58
N GLU A 101 16.84 6.33 13.59
CA GLU A 101 17.75 6.67 12.50
C GLU A 101 17.34 5.93 11.22
N GLU A 102 17.65 6.49 10.04
CA GLU A 102 17.18 5.99 8.74
C GLU A 102 17.41 4.49 8.55
N GLU A 103 18.63 4.02 8.84
CA GLU A 103 18.96 2.61 8.62
C GLU A 103 18.12 1.67 9.50
N GLU A 104 17.93 2.03 10.77
CA GLU A 104 17.11 1.24 11.69
C GLU A 104 15.63 1.25 11.27
N ALA A 105 15.11 2.42 10.90
CA ALA A 105 13.73 2.58 10.43
C ALA A 105 13.45 1.77 9.16
N LEU A 106 14.41 1.79 8.21
CA LEU A 106 14.26 1.04 6.96
C LEU A 106 14.43 -0.46 7.14
N VAL A 107 15.36 -0.93 7.98
CA VAL A 107 15.47 -2.37 8.30
C VAL A 107 14.16 -2.91 8.90
N ASN A 108 13.54 -2.16 9.80
CA ASN A 108 12.23 -2.55 10.35
C ASN A 108 11.13 -2.54 9.29
N ALA A 109 11.13 -1.57 8.39
CA ALA A 109 10.16 -1.50 7.28
C ALA A 109 10.38 -2.63 6.26
N GLU A 110 11.62 -3.01 5.96
CA GLU A 110 11.96 -4.17 5.13
C GLU A 110 11.43 -5.47 5.74
N GLU A 111 11.62 -5.67 7.05
CA GLU A 111 11.10 -6.87 7.74
C GLU A 111 9.57 -6.89 7.72
N LEU A 112 8.90 -5.76 7.94
CA LEU A 112 7.46 -5.66 7.81
C LEU A 112 6.98 -6.09 6.42
N VAL A 113 7.57 -5.52 5.37
CA VAL A 113 7.22 -5.84 3.98
C VAL A 113 7.47 -7.31 3.68
N ARG A 114 8.60 -7.85 4.14
CA ARG A 114 8.95 -9.25 4.01
C ARG A 114 7.90 -10.16 4.65
N GLU A 115 7.51 -9.88 5.90
CA GLU A 115 6.48 -10.68 6.60
C GLU A 115 5.11 -10.57 5.92
N CYS A 116 4.71 -9.39 5.44
CA CYS A 116 3.47 -9.24 4.67
C CYS A 116 3.47 -10.15 3.43
N VAL A 117 4.55 -10.17 2.66
CA VAL A 117 4.66 -11.02 1.48
C VAL A 117 4.60 -12.50 1.84
N LEU A 118 5.35 -12.92 2.87
CA LEU A 118 5.35 -14.31 3.35
C LEU A 118 4.00 -14.74 3.92
N ALA A 119 3.22 -13.81 4.49
CA ALA A 119 1.85 -14.05 4.93
C ALA A 119 0.83 -14.12 3.76
N GLY A 120 1.28 -13.91 2.51
CA GLY A 120 0.46 -14.04 1.31
C GLY A 120 -0.24 -12.76 0.86
N TYR A 121 0.21 -11.59 1.31
CA TYR A 121 -0.25 -10.30 0.76
C TYR A 121 0.13 -10.22 -0.73
N LYS A 122 -0.77 -9.62 -1.51
CA LYS A 122 -0.64 -9.55 -2.99
C LYS A 122 -0.50 -8.12 -3.51
N LYS A 123 -0.94 -7.13 -2.75
CA LYS A 123 -0.76 -5.71 -3.03
C LYS A 123 0.12 -5.10 -1.95
N ILE A 124 1.17 -4.42 -2.34
CA ILE A 124 2.14 -3.77 -1.45
C ILE A 124 2.18 -2.28 -1.80
N HIS A 125 1.67 -1.45 -0.90
CA HIS A 125 1.83 0.00 -1.00
C HIS A 125 3.11 0.39 -0.29
N LEU A 126 4.10 0.80 -1.07
CA LEU A 126 5.42 1.24 -0.61
C LEU A 126 5.34 2.72 -0.21
N ASP A 127 5.07 2.98 1.05
CA ASP A 127 4.97 4.33 1.57
C ASP A 127 6.24 4.73 2.32
N THR A 128 7.00 5.62 1.72
CA THR A 128 8.24 6.20 2.27
C THR A 128 8.20 7.73 2.23
N SER A 129 7.00 8.29 2.27
CA SER A 129 6.74 9.73 2.19
C SER A 129 7.05 10.49 3.49
N MET A 130 7.25 9.78 4.60
CA MET A 130 7.53 10.39 5.90
C MET A 130 9.02 10.55 6.17
N ARG A 131 9.35 11.55 6.99
CA ARG A 131 10.70 11.75 7.53
C ARG A 131 10.98 10.77 8.65
N VAL A 132 12.25 10.43 8.80
CA VAL A 132 12.80 9.70 9.96
C VAL A 132 13.71 10.62 10.77
N ALA A 133 14.16 10.18 11.95
CA ALA A 133 14.91 11.02 12.89
C ALA A 133 16.15 11.70 12.31
N SER A 134 16.85 11.02 11.38
CA SER A 134 18.05 11.55 10.71
C SER A 134 17.76 12.54 9.56
N ASP A 135 16.49 12.69 9.13
CA ASP A 135 16.16 13.63 8.07
C ASP A 135 16.19 15.08 8.59
N ASP A 136 16.92 15.95 7.90
CA ASP A 136 17.02 17.36 8.26
C ASP A 136 15.67 18.08 8.05
N PRO A 137 14.99 18.53 9.12
CA PRO A 137 13.68 19.18 9.01
C PRO A 137 13.75 20.54 8.30
N ALA A 138 14.93 21.15 8.19
CA ALA A 138 15.12 22.43 7.51
C ALA A 138 15.24 22.30 5.97
N LYS A 139 15.40 21.08 5.46
CA LYS A 139 15.49 20.82 4.02
C LYS A 139 14.18 20.30 3.47
N PRO A 140 13.82 20.60 2.22
CA PRO A 140 12.69 19.96 1.55
C PRO A 140 12.84 18.43 1.56
N PHE A 141 11.75 17.72 1.81
CA PHE A 141 11.75 16.27 1.66
C PHE A 141 11.53 15.92 0.19
N MET A 142 12.49 15.25 -0.41
CA MET A 142 12.54 15.10 -1.86
C MET A 142 11.87 13.79 -2.31
N THR A 143 11.10 13.86 -3.40
CA THR A 143 10.54 12.67 -4.08
C THR A 143 11.59 11.60 -4.36
N LYS A 144 12.83 12.03 -4.66
CA LYS A 144 13.95 11.10 -4.88
C LYS A 144 14.26 10.27 -3.63
N THR A 145 14.28 10.87 -2.45
CA THR A 145 14.48 10.13 -1.18
C THR A 145 13.38 9.10 -0.96
N CYS A 146 12.12 9.48 -1.23
CA CYS A 146 10.99 8.53 -1.18
C CYS A 146 11.22 7.37 -2.17
N ALA A 147 11.62 7.66 -3.40
CA ALA A 147 11.84 6.64 -4.41
C ALA A 147 13.02 5.70 -4.10
N GLU A 148 14.12 6.23 -3.56
CA GLU A 148 15.28 5.44 -3.11
C GLU A 148 14.88 4.46 -1.99
N ARG A 149 14.17 4.95 -0.98
CA ARG A 149 13.63 4.13 0.13
C ARG A 149 12.59 3.13 -0.38
N GLY A 150 11.66 3.57 -1.25
CA GLY A 150 10.63 2.71 -1.85
C GLY A 150 11.21 1.59 -2.69
N ALA A 151 12.25 1.86 -3.49
CA ALA A 151 12.96 0.84 -4.26
C ALA A 151 13.68 -0.18 -3.35
N ARG A 152 14.22 0.26 -2.21
CA ARG A 152 14.81 -0.63 -1.19
C ARG A 152 13.75 -1.58 -0.61
N LEU A 153 12.58 -1.06 -0.23
CA LEU A 153 11.48 -1.88 0.27
C LEU A 153 10.93 -2.83 -0.80
N CYS A 154 10.88 -2.39 -2.08
CA CYS A 154 10.49 -3.25 -3.19
C CYS A 154 11.46 -4.42 -3.36
N ARG A 155 12.76 -4.21 -3.20
CA ARG A 155 13.76 -5.30 -3.21
C ARG A 155 13.45 -6.33 -2.13
N ALA A 156 13.18 -5.90 -0.90
CA ALA A 156 12.81 -6.80 0.19
C ALA A 156 11.52 -7.59 -0.13
N ALA A 157 10.54 -6.96 -0.77
CA ALA A 157 9.32 -7.61 -1.23
C ALA A 157 9.59 -8.68 -2.28
N GLU A 158 10.41 -8.38 -3.30
CA GLU A 158 10.74 -9.33 -4.38
C GLU A 158 11.54 -10.52 -3.86
N ASP A 159 12.51 -10.29 -2.96
CA ASP A 159 13.29 -11.36 -2.36
C ASP A 159 12.40 -12.28 -1.49
N ALA A 160 11.47 -11.71 -0.73
CA ALA A 160 10.48 -12.47 0.02
C ALA A 160 9.49 -13.22 -0.90
N TYR A 161 9.10 -12.61 -2.00
CA TYR A 161 8.22 -13.25 -2.97
C TYR A 161 8.88 -14.44 -3.66
N ALA A 162 10.16 -14.34 -4.01
CA ALA A 162 10.92 -15.47 -4.52
C ALA A 162 10.90 -16.66 -3.53
N GLN A 163 11.11 -16.40 -2.25
CA GLN A 163 11.00 -17.41 -1.18
C GLN A 163 9.57 -17.96 -1.08
N TYR A 164 8.55 -17.10 -1.11
CA TYR A 164 7.14 -17.51 -1.02
C TYR A 164 6.74 -18.44 -2.16
N LYS A 165 7.24 -18.18 -3.38
CA LYS A 165 6.99 -18.98 -4.57
C LYS A 165 7.54 -20.41 -4.49
N GLU A 166 8.55 -20.69 -3.69
CA GLU A 166 9.07 -22.04 -3.50
C GLU A 166 8.01 -23.01 -2.97
N SER A 167 7.15 -22.52 -2.07
CA SER A 167 6.04 -23.31 -1.50
C SER A 167 4.68 -23.03 -2.15
N HIS A 168 4.56 -21.95 -2.92
CA HIS A 168 3.33 -21.50 -3.57
C HIS A 168 3.57 -21.19 -5.06
N PRO A 169 3.93 -22.18 -5.91
CA PRO A 169 4.33 -21.94 -7.30
C PRO A 169 3.26 -21.23 -8.14
N GLU A 170 1.98 -21.42 -7.81
CA GLU A 170 0.83 -20.78 -8.50
C GLU A 170 0.44 -19.42 -7.91
N ALA A 171 1.19 -18.88 -6.93
CA ALA A 171 0.88 -17.57 -6.36
C ALA A 171 0.93 -16.48 -7.44
N PRO A 172 -0.06 -15.58 -7.49
CA PRO A 172 -0.05 -14.46 -8.41
C PRO A 172 1.09 -13.51 -8.08
N GLU A 173 1.59 -12.81 -9.08
CA GLU A 173 2.62 -11.79 -8.90
C GLU A 173 2.16 -10.68 -7.95
N LEU A 174 3.12 -10.13 -7.22
CA LEU A 174 2.89 -8.93 -6.41
C LEU A 174 2.57 -7.74 -7.32
N VAL A 175 1.70 -6.87 -6.84
CA VAL A 175 1.48 -5.56 -7.43
C VAL A 175 1.82 -4.47 -6.43
N TYR A 176 2.28 -3.34 -6.95
CA TYR A 176 2.78 -2.23 -6.13
C TYR A 176 1.93 -0.98 -6.30
N VAL A 177 1.86 -0.20 -5.23
CA VAL A 177 1.42 1.19 -5.23
C VAL A 177 2.59 2.03 -4.73
N ILE A 178 2.82 3.17 -5.36
CA ILE A 178 3.89 4.11 -5.04
C ILE A 178 3.31 5.51 -4.84
N GLY A 179 4.09 6.41 -4.30
CA GLY A 179 3.74 7.83 -4.18
C GLY A 179 4.72 8.58 -3.29
N SER A 180 4.87 9.88 -3.52
CA SER A 180 5.64 10.80 -2.67
C SER A 180 4.75 11.84 -1.99
N GLU A 181 3.54 12.03 -2.50
CA GLU A 181 2.51 12.90 -1.94
C GLU A 181 1.44 12.04 -1.26
N VAL A 182 1.88 11.28 -0.25
CA VAL A 182 1.00 10.33 0.46
C VAL A 182 0.52 11.00 1.74
N PRO A 183 -0.79 11.22 1.91
CA PRO A 183 -1.32 11.78 3.14
C PRO A 183 -1.07 10.85 4.33
N VAL A 184 -0.92 11.44 5.51
CA VAL A 184 -0.74 10.67 6.75
C VAL A 184 -1.96 9.77 6.97
N PRO A 185 -1.77 8.47 7.29
CA PRO A 185 -2.88 7.58 7.61
C PRO A 185 -3.78 8.14 8.71
N GLY A 186 -5.06 8.33 8.40
CA GLY A 186 -6.02 8.99 9.29
C GLY A 186 -6.16 10.49 9.09
N GLY A 187 -5.41 11.06 8.11
CA GLY A 187 -5.46 12.48 7.73
C GLY A 187 -4.58 13.38 8.58
N ASP A 188 -4.26 14.55 8.04
CA ASP A 188 -3.54 15.61 8.75
C ASP A 188 -4.51 16.76 9.10
N PHE A 189 -4.84 16.89 10.38
CA PHE A 189 -5.71 17.97 10.89
C PHE A 189 -5.06 19.36 10.86
N ASN A 190 -3.78 19.46 10.57
CA ASN A 190 -3.01 20.71 10.55
C ASN A 190 -2.71 21.20 9.12
N ALA A 191 -3.14 20.50 8.08
CA ALA A 191 -2.96 20.95 6.71
C ALA A 191 -3.77 22.23 6.46
N GLY A 192 -3.09 23.37 6.46
CA GLY A 192 -3.73 24.70 6.36
C GLY A 192 -4.09 25.14 4.95
N GLU A 193 -3.65 24.43 3.93
CA GLU A 193 -3.88 24.73 2.50
C GLU A 193 -4.34 23.48 1.75
N MET A 194 -5.23 23.69 0.79
CA MET A 194 -5.68 22.62 -0.10
C MET A 194 -4.58 22.34 -1.12
N GLY A 195 -3.85 21.22 -0.93
CA GLY A 195 -2.90 20.70 -1.89
C GLY A 195 -3.59 19.81 -2.91
N VAL A 196 -3.27 19.97 -4.17
CA VAL A 196 -3.73 19.06 -5.24
C VAL A 196 -2.53 18.65 -6.07
N THR A 197 -2.30 17.36 -6.20
CA THR A 197 -1.25 16.82 -7.07
C THR A 197 -1.57 17.14 -8.51
N THR A 198 -0.68 17.89 -9.18
CA THR A 198 -0.84 18.15 -10.61
C THR A 198 -0.45 16.95 -11.45
N ALA A 199 -0.87 16.93 -12.73
CA ALA A 199 -0.47 15.88 -13.65
C ALA A 199 1.07 15.84 -13.85
N ASP A 200 1.74 17.00 -13.80
CA ASP A 200 3.19 17.09 -13.92
C ASP A 200 3.90 16.54 -12.68
N ASP A 201 3.36 16.78 -11.47
CA ASP A 201 3.89 16.21 -10.22
C ASP A 201 3.77 14.69 -10.24
N ALA A 202 2.60 14.16 -10.59
CA ALA A 202 2.39 12.72 -10.72
C ALA A 202 3.32 12.10 -11.76
N TYR A 203 3.50 12.74 -12.91
CA TYR A 203 4.43 12.27 -13.95
C TYR A 203 5.88 12.28 -13.46
N ASN A 204 6.30 13.33 -12.78
CA ASN A 204 7.65 13.43 -12.21
C ASN A 204 7.89 12.35 -11.15
N THR A 205 6.93 12.11 -10.28
CA THR A 205 7.00 11.05 -9.27
C THR A 205 7.18 9.68 -9.94
N ILE A 206 6.35 9.35 -10.94
CA ILE A 206 6.47 8.08 -11.68
C ILE A 206 7.85 7.93 -12.33
N ARG A 207 8.37 9.01 -12.94
CA ARG A 207 9.68 9.01 -13.59
C ARG A 207 10.81 8.77 -12.60
N ILE A 208 10.80 9.47 -11.45
CA ILE A 208 11.84 9.34 -10.42
C ILE A 208 11.82 7.93 -9.80
N TYR A 209 10.63 7.40 -9.48
CA TYR A 209 10.51 6.04 -8.98
C TYR A 209 11.03 5.01 -10.00
N ARG A 210 10.72 5.19 -11.29
CA ARG A 210 11.24 4.30 -12.34
C ARG A 210 12.76 4.29 -12.34
N GLU A 211 13.40 5.47 -12.35
CA GLU A 211 14.86 5.61 -12.35
C GLU A 211 15.51 4.90 -11.16
N GLU A 212 14.93 5.01 -9.95
CA GLU A 212 15.47 4.36 -8.75
C GLU A 212 15.24 2.84 -8.74
N PHE A 213 14.10 2.37 -9.25
CA PHE A 213 13.86 0.93 -9.43
C PHE A 213 14.81 0.33 -10.45
N GLU A 214 15.02 0.99 -11.60
CA GLU A 214 15.99 0.58 -12.63
C GLU A 214 17.42 0.51 -12.06
N ARG A 215 17.81 1.50 -11.24
CA ARG A 215 19.12 1.50 -10.57
C ARG A 215 19.37 0.28 -9.69
N LEU A 216 18.32 -0.32 -9.16
CA LEU A 216 18.38 -1.57 -8.37
C LEU A 216 18.05 -2.82 -9.19
N GLY A 217 17.86 -2.74 -10.53
CA GLY A 217 17.49 -3.89 -11.36
C GLY A 217 16.09 -4.42 -11.04
N LEU A 218 15.13 -3.51 -10.77
CA LEU A 218 13.73 -3.83 -10.42
C LEU A 218 12.75 -3.40 -11.53
N GLU A 219 13.17 -3.39 -12.79
CA GLU A 219 12.36 -2.96 -13.94
C GLU A 219 11.07 -3.80 -14.06
N GLU A 220 11.17 -5.12 -13.83
CA GLU A 220 10.01 -6.02 -13.87
C GLU A 220 9.04 -5.72 -12.72
N ALA A 221 9.54 -5.43 -11.52
CA ALA A 221 8.72 -5.03 -10.39
C ALA A 221 8.04 -3.68 -10.65
N PHE A 222 8.76 -2.71 -11.24
CA PHE A 222 8.17 -1.44 -11.64
C PHE A 222 7.07 -1.62 -12.69
N GLY A 223 7.21 -2.56 -13.60
CA GLY A 223 6.15 -2.94 -14.55
C GLY A 223 4.86 -3.43 -13.90
N ARG A 224 4.90 -3.81 -12.62
CA ARG A 224 3.76 -4.25 -11.81
C ARG A 224 3.22 -3.17 -10.85
N VAL A 225 3.69 -1.92 -10.98
CA VAL A 225 3.06 -0.78 -10.31
C VAL A 225 1.70 -0.52 -10.95
N VAL A 226 0.64 -0.63 -10.17
CA VAL A 226 -0.76 -0.54 -10.62
C VAL A 226 -1.42 0.78 -10.29
N ALA A 227 -0.87 1.53 -9.34
CA ALA A 227 -1.39 2.83 -8.93
C ALA A 227 -0.29 3.73 -8.36
N ILE A 228 -0.55 5.03 -8.39
CA ILE A 228 0.18 6.07 -7.67
C ILE A 228 -0.78 6.75 -6.72
N VAL A 229 -0.33 7.06 -5.51
CA VAL A 229 -1.08 7.89 -4.57
C VAL A 229 -0.92 9.35 -4.99
N VAL A 230 -2.03 10.06 -5.02
CA VAL A 230 -2.08 11.49 -5.34
C VAL A 230 -2.99 12.21 -4.35
N GLU A 231 -2.68 13.45 -4.06
CA GLU A 231 -3.50 14.31 -3.23
C GLU A 231 -4.57 14.97 -4.13
N MET A 232 -5.84 14.67 -3.87
CA MET A 232 -6.97 15.12 -4.69
C MET A 232 -7.73 16.29 -4.05
N GLY A 233 -7.20 16.86 -2.99
CA GLY A 233 -7.82 17.91 -2.21
C GLY A 233 -7.47 17.78 -0.74
N VAL A 234 -8.39 18.10 0.15
CA VAL A 234 -8.18 18.02 1.60
C VAL A 234 -8.91 16.84 2.22
N GLU A 235 -8.23 16.15 3.12
CA GLU A 235 -8.83 15.13 3.96
C GLU A 235 -9.17 15.74 5.32
N PHE A 236 -10.38 15.44 5.82
CA PHE A 236 -10.86 15.84 7.16
C PHE A 236 -10.92 17.34 7.45
N HIS A 237 -10.95 18.20 6.41
CA HIS A 237 -11.19 19.62 6.54
C HIS A 237 -12.59 20.02 6.04
N GLU A 238 -13.22 20.97 6.70
CA GLU A 238 -14.49 21.55 6.27
C GLU A 238 -14.23 22.61 5.18
N PHE A 239 -13.97 22.17 3.95
CA PHE A 239 -14.01 23.05 2.79
C PHE A 239 -15.38 22.97 2.12
N ARG A 240 -15.86 24.12 1.70
CA ARG A 240 -17.11 24.19 0.94
C ARG A 240 -16.86 23.76 -0.50
N ILE A 241 -17.90 23.17 -1.14
CA ILE A 241 -17.82 22.73 -2.53
C ILE A 241 -17.44 23.86 -3.50
N ASP A 242 -17.83 25.11 -3.17
CA ASP A 242 -17.51 26.30 -3.94
C ASP A 242 -16.07 26.83 -3.73
N GLU A 243 -15.26 26.17 -2.90
CA GLU A 243 -13.83 26.42 -2.70
C GLU A 243 -12.96 25.49 -3.56
N TYR A 244 -13.57 24.50 -4.23
CA TYR A 244 -12.93 23.66 -5.23
C TYR A 244 -13.21 24.24 -6.63
N ASP A 245 -12.17 24.73 -7.31
CA ASP A 245 -12.23 25.19 -8.70
C ASP A 245 -12.13 24.05 -9.72
#